data_a9ffe114643fa60b8ad122ca1f20226a
#
_entry.id   a9ffe114643fa60b8ad122ca1f20226a
#
_cell.length_a   1.000
_cell.length_b   1.000
_cell.length_c   1.000
_cell.angle_alpha   90.00
_cell.angle_beta   90.00
_cell.angle_gamma   90.00
#
_symmetry.space_group_name_H-M   'P 1'
#
loop_
_entity.id
_entity.type
_entity.pdbx_description
1 polymer ?
#
loop_
_entity_poly.entity_id
_entity_poly.type
_entity_poly.pdbx_seq_one_letter_code
_entity_poly.pdbx_strand_id
1 'polypeptide(L)'
;MTAVYITIDTEYSPGLTLRLGAKAREEVFERSISCCTPQGQVGTGHQMDVMDANGVKGVFFVDPMPALVWGTGAIAAVVEPILERGHEVQLHLHPEWLEIAGDANPLPGRTGRNMHDFTESEQVELIEIAREFLMRAGAP
;
A
#
# COMPACT_ATOMS: atom_id res chain seq x y z
N MET A 1 -29.69 1.52 14.39
CA MET A 1 -28.29 1.17 14.78
C MET A 1 -27.38 1.79 13.72
N THR A 2 -26.39 2.57 14.13
CA THR A 2 -25.44 3.22 13.19
C THR A 2 -24.19 2.35 13.09
N ALA A 3 -23.79 1.95 11.87
CA ALA A 3 -22.51 1.29 11.64
C ALA A 3 -21.41 2.36 11.50
N VAL A 4 -20.25 2.12 12.12
CA VAL A 4 -19.07 2.97 12.00
C VAL A 4 -17.92 2.10 11.49
N TYR A 5 -17.25 2.57 10.45
CA TYR A 5 -16.09 1.91 9.86
C TYR A 5 -14.85 2.76 10.13
N ILE A 6 -13.78 2.11 10.60
CA ILE A 6 -12.45 2.73 10.71
C ILE A 6 -11.66 2.27 9.50
N THR A 7 -11.31 3.21 8.63
CA THR A 7 -10.56 2.95 7.39
C THR A 7 -9.22 3.66 7.43
N ILE A 8 -8.19 3.01 6.91
CA ILE A 8 -6.82 3.51 6.95
C ILE A 8 -6.17 3.26 5.60
N ASP A 9 -5.79 4.34 4.90
CA ASP A 9 -4.95 4.23 3.72
C ASP A 9 -3.53 3.85 4.16
N THR A 10 -3.00 2.81 3.55
CA THR A 10 -1.75 2.17 3.98
C THR A 10 -0.86 1.96 2.77
N GLU A 11 0.23 2.73 2.69
CA GLU A 11 1.05 2.78 1.48
C GLU A 11 2.50 3.12 1.76
N TYR A 12 3.39 2.57 0.95
CA TYR A 12 4.72 3.13 0.80
C TYR A 12 4.61 4.48 0.08
N SER A 13 5.35 5.48 0.54
CA SER A 13 5.29 6.82 -0.09
C SER A 13 6.04 6.85 -1.43
N PRO A 14 5.33 7.06 -2.57
CA PRO A 14 6.00 7.24 -3.87
C PRO A 14 6.96 8.42 -3.86
N GLY A 15 6.54 9.56 -3.28
CA GLY A 15 7.35 10.77 -3.20
C GLY A 15 8.63 10.60 -2.36
N LEU A 16 8.58 9.78 -1.30
CA LEU A 16 9.76 9.44 -0.51
C LEU A 16 10.70 8.52 -1.32
N THR A 17 10.13 7.55 -2.03
CA THR A 17 10.87 6.62 -2.88
C THR A 17 11.58 7.33 -4.03
N LEU A 18 10.93 8.28 -4.69
CA LEU A 18 11.56 9.13 -5.73
C LEU A 18 12.76 9.91 -5.18
N ARG A 19 12.66 10.41 -3.94
CA ARG A 19 13.71 11.21 -3.31
C ARG A 19 14.88 10.37 -2.81
N LEU A 20 14.63 9.20 -2.23
CA LEU A 20 15.64 8.33 -1.62
C LEU A 20 16.21 7.28 -2.60
N GLY A 21 15.46 6.98 -3.66
CA GLY A 21 15.75 5.92 -4.62
C GLY A 21 15.19 4.56 -4.20
N ALA A 22 15.00 3.67 -5.17
CA ALA A 22 14.38 2.34 -4.98
C ALA A 22 15.16 1.41 -4.01
N LYS A 23 16.45 1.67 -3.77
CA LYS A 23 17.26 0.88 -2.82
C LYS A 23 16.92 1.15 -1.34
N ALA A 24 16.24 2.25 -1.05
CA ALA A 24 15.91 2.68 0.31
C ALA A 24 14.58 2.09 0.82
N ARG A 25 14.16 0.91 0.35
CA ARG A 25 12.88 0.28 0.72
C ARG A 25 12.64 0.25 2.23
N GLU A 26 13.64 -0.15 3.01
CA GLU A 26 13.52 -0.26 4.47
C GLU A 26 13.26 1.10 5.12
N GLU A 27 14.00 2.15 4.72
CA GLU A 27 13.77 3.50 5.22
C GLU A 27 12.38 4.02 4.82
N VAL A 28 11.94 3.73 3.59
CA VAL A 28 10.58 4.09 3.14
C VAL A 28 9.53 3.35 3.98
N PHE A 29 9.71 2.05 4.27
CA PHE A 29 8.82 1.28 5.14
C PHE A 29 8.75 1.89 6.55
N GLU A 30 9.90 2.14 7.17
CA GLU A 30 9.98 2.72 8.52
C GLU A 30 9.28 4.08 8.62
N ARG A 31 9.33 4.88 7.55
CA ARG A 31 8.76 6.24 7.54
C ARG A 31 7.31 6.30 7.08
N SER A 32 6.86 5.36 6.24
CA SER A 32 5.50 5.35 5.66
C SER A 32 4.55 4.37 6.37
N ILE A 33 5.05 3.19 6.74
CA ILE A 33 4.24 2.10 7.31
C ILE A 33 4.37 2.07 8.83
N SER A 34 5.59 1.94 9.34
CA SER A 34 5.84 1.91 10.78
C SER A 34 5.74 3.28 11.44
N CYS A 35 5.93 4.35 10.66
CA CYS A 35 5.95 5.75 11.12
C CYS A 35 6.83 5.90 12.37
N CYS A 36 8.12 5.53 12.23
CA CYS A 36 9.08 5.59 13.33
C CYS A 36 9.36 7.04 13.75
N THR A 37 9.21 7.30 15.04
CA THR A 37 9.47 8.60 15.67
C THR A 37 10.43 8.42 16.85
N PRO A 38 11.03 9.50 17.40
CA PRO A 38 11.82 9.41 18.63
C PRO A 38 11.07 8.85 19.84
N GLN A 39 9.73 8.91 19.82
CA GLN A 39 8.86 8.40 20.87
C GLN A 39 8.39 6.95 20.63
N GLY A 40 8.70 6.37 19.47
CA GLY A 40 8.32 5.02 19.08
C GLY A 40 7.64 4.97 17.72
N GLN A 41 7.13 3.80 17.37
CA GLN A 41 6.34 3.58 16.16
C GLN A 41 4.89 4.00 16.39
N VAL A 42 4.34 4.78 15.47
CA VAL A 42 2.96 5.29 15.53
C VAL A 42 2.14 4.97 14.26
N GLY A 43 2.72 4.15 13.38
CA GLY A 43 2.07 3.71 12.13
C GLY A 43 1.14 2.52 12.30
N THR A 44 1.06 1.69 11.28
CA THR A 44 0.09 0.60 11.13
C THR A 44 0.06 -0.35 12.34
N GLY A 45 1.22 -0.75 12.87
CA GLY A 45 1.29 -1.62 14.05
C GLY A 45 0.66 -0.99 15.29
N HIS A 46 0.99 0.26 15.59
CA HIS A 46 0.41 0.99 16.70
C HIS A 46 -1.10 1.23 16.55
N GLN A 47 -1.55 1.53 15.32
CA GLN A 47 -2.98 1.70 15.03
C GLN A 47 -3.76 0.41 15.33
N MET A 48 -3.22 -0.74 14.91
CA MET A 48 -3.79 -2.05 15.23
C MET A 48 -3.78 -2.33 16.73
N ASP A 49 -2.71 -1.98 17.48
CA ASP A 49 -2.66 -2.13 18.94
C ASP A 49 -3.78 -1.36 19.63
N VAL A 50 -4.04 -0.14 19.20
CA VAL A 50 -5.14 0.68 19.73
C VAL A 50 -6.50 0.06 19.42
N MET A 51 -6.71 -0.41 18.18
CA MET A 51 -7.96 -1.04 17.77
C MET A 51 -8.22 -2.34 18.54
N ASP A 52 -7.23 -3.21 18.65
CA ASP A 52 -7.35 -4.48 19.38
C ASP A 52 -7.60 -4.28 20.87
N ALA A 53 -6.94 -3.30 21.49
CA ALA A 53 -7.18 -2.94 22.89
C ALA A 53 -8.62 -2.46 23.16
N ASN A 54 -9.30 -1.95 22.13
CA ASN A 54 -10.69 -1.49 22.22
C ASN A 54 -11.70 -2.47 21.59
N GLY A 55 -11.26 -3.66 21.17
CA GLY A 55 -12.14 -4.69 20.60
C GLY A 55 -12.77 -4.32 19.26
N VAL A 56 -12.14 -3.42 18.49
CA VAL A 56 -12.60 -3.00 17.17
C VAL A 56 -11.67 -3.49 16.08
N LYS A 57 -12.20 -3.65 14.87
CA LYS A 57 -11.42 -4.00 13.68
C LYS A 57 -11.46 -2.86 12.66
N GLY A 58 -10.33 -2.67 11.98
CA GLY A 58 -10.18 -1.68 10.92
C GLY A 58 -10.15 -2.34 9.54
N VAL A 59 -10.37 -1.52 8.52
CA VAL A 59 -10.19 -1.83 7.11
C VAL A 59 -8.98 -1.05 6.62
N PHE A 60 -7.94 -1.75 6.18
CA PHE A 60 -6.71 -1.17 5.67
C PHE A 60 -6.76 -1.19 4.14
N PHE A 61 -6.75 -0.02 3.54
CA PHE A 61 -6.67 0.15 2.09
C PHE A 61 -5.21 0.15 1.68
N VAL A 62 -4.70 -1.00 1.24
CA VAL A 62 -3.27 -1.21 0.95
C VAL A 62 -2.98 -0.96 -0.52
N ASP A 63 -1.97 -0.11 -0.81
CA ASP A 63 -1.46 0.09 -2.17
C ASP A 63 -0.45 -1.02 -2.53
N PRO A 64 -0.77 -1.90 -3.51
CA PRO A 64 0.13 -2.97 -3.92
C PRO A 64 1.08 -2.59 -5.06
N MET A 65 0.95 -1.39 -5.65
CA MET A 65 1.75 -0.95 -6.80
C MET A 65 3.27 -0.88 -6.52
N PRO A 66 3.75 -0.68 -5.27
CA PRO A 66 5.18 -0.85 -4.95
C PRO A 66 5.77 -2.20 -5.35
N ALA A 67 4.93 -3.23 -5.58
CA ALA A 67 5.37 -4.52 -6.08
C ALA A 67 6.04 -4.46 -7.47
N LEU A 68 5.74 -3.46 -8.28
CA LEU A 68 6.44 -3.18 -9.55
C LEU A 68 7.95 -2.95 -9.35
N VAL A 69 8.33 -2.41 -8.18
CA VAL A 69 9.72 -2.03 -7.86
C VAL A 69 10.39 -3.07 -6.95
N TRP A 70 9.65 -3.60 -5.97
CA TRP A 70 10.21 -4.41 -4.89
C TRP A 70 9.66 -5.84 -4.81
N GLY A 71 8.76 -6.19 -5.73
CA GLY A 71 8.07 -7.49 -5.72
C GLY A 71 6.99 -7.60 -4.66
N THR A 72 6.18 -8.65 -4.76
CA THR A 72 5.01 -8.87 -3.87
C THR A 72 5.39 -9.13 -2.41
N GLY A 73 6.62 -9.56 -2.12
CA GLY A 73 7.11 -9.71 -0.74
C GLY A 73 7.14 -8.39 0.06
N ALA A 74 7.30 -7.24 -0.62
CA ALA A 74 7.20 -5.94 0.04
C ALA A 74 5.77 -5.65 0.48
N ILE A 75 4.79 -6.09 -0.29
CA ILE A 75 3.36 -5.92 0.02
C ILE A 75 2.93 -6.93 1.09
N ALA A 76 3.41 -8.18 1.01
CA ALA A 76 3.14 -9.20 2.02
C ALA A 76 3.59 -8.74 3.42
N ALA A 77 4.72 -8.06 3.54
CA ALA A 77 5.20 -7.49 4.80
C ALA A 77 4.23 -6.46 5.44
N VAL A 78 3.32 -5.88 4.64
CA VAL A 78 2.25 -4.99 5.12
C VAL A 78 0.97 -5.77 5.38
N VAL A 79 0.58 -6.65 4.44
CA VAL A 79 -0.70 -7.37 4.44
C VAL A 79 -0.77 -8.43 5.52
N GLU A 80 0.28 -9.26 5.66
CA GLU A 80 0.28 -10.40 6.59
C GLU A 80 -0.02 -9.99 8.04
N PRO A 81 0.67 -8.99 8.64
CA PRO A 81 0.38 -8.58 10.02
C PRO A 81 -1.05 -8.05 10.24
N ILE A 82 -1.64 -7.43 9.21
CA ILE A 82 -3.01 -6.91 9.25
C ILE A 82 -4.00 -8.07 9.32
N LEU A 83 -3.84 -9.06 8.42
CA LEU A 83 -4.73 -10.22 8.34
C LEU A 83 -4.56 -11.16 9.55
N GLU A 84 -3.33 -11.39 10.03
CA GLU A 84 -3.04 -12.21 11.21
C GLU A 84 -3.76 -11.68 12.47
N ARG A 85 -3.97 -10.38 12.54
CA ARG A 85 -4.70 -9.72 13.65
C ARG A 85 -6.21 -9.62 13.39
N GLY A 86 -6.71 -10.19 12.28
CA GLY A 86 -8.13 -10.23 11.94
C GLY A 86 -8.72 -8.89 11.52
N HIS A 87 -7.89 -7.96 11.06
CA HIS A 87 -8.35 -6.76 10.35
C HIS A 87 -8.60 -7.08 8.88
N GLU A 88 -9.27 -6.19 8.18
CA GLU A 88 -9.60 -6.34 6.76
C GLU A 88 -8.59 -5.59 5.88
N VAL A 89 -8.27 -6.17 4.71
CA VAL A 89 -7.44 -5.53 3.68
C VAL A 89 -8.28 -5.31 2.44
N GLN A 90 -8.24 -4.10 1.91
CA GLN A 90 -8.88 -3.70 0.67
C GLN A 90 -7.86 -3.04 -0.27
N LEU A 91 -8.19 -3.00 -1.57
CA LEU A 91 -7.36 -2.40 -2.59
C LEU A 91 -7.35 -0.86 -2.47
N HIS A 92 -6.17 -0.28 -2.44
CA HIS A 92 -5.84 1.11 -2.72
C HIS A 92 -4.90 1.17 -3.93
N LEU A 93 -4.85 2.27 -4.68
CA LEU A 93 -4.01 2.32 -5.86
C LEU A 93 -3.44 3.71 -6.08
N HIS A 94 -2.10 3.79 -6.15
CA HIS A 94 -1.34 4.96 -6.54
C HIS A 94 -0.62 4.73 -7.87
N PRO A 95 -1.06 5.36 -9.00
CA PRO A 95 -0.40 5.17 -10.29
C PRO A 95 0.98 5.84 -10.40
N GLU A 96 1.38 6.66 -9.44
CA GLU A 96 2.73 7.25 -9.38
C GLU A 96 3.86 6.21 -9.40
N TRP A 97 3.58 4.98 -8.98
CA TRP A 97 4.55 3.88 -9.03
C TRP A 97 4.97 3.49 -10.44
N LEU A 98 4.18 3.83 -11.47
CA LEU A 98 4.53 3.59 -12.87
C LEU A 98 5.80 4.34 -13.29
N GLU A 99 5.98 5.58 -12.78
CA GLU A 99 7.18 6.37 -13.03
C GLU A 99 8.41 5.73 -12.36
N ILE A 100 8.24 5.26 -11.12
CA ILE A 100 9.32 4.65 -10.33
C ILE A 100 9.72 3.29 -10.89
N ALA A 101 8.78 2.56 -11.45
CA ALA A 101 8.98 1.23 -12.01
C ALA A 101 9.86 1.22 -13.27
N GLY A 102 9.96 2.33 -14.00
CA GLY A 102 10.79 2.43 -15.20
C GLY A 102 10.45 1.34 -16.22
N ASP A 103 11.41 0.46 -16.52
CA ASP A 103 11.23 -0.64 -17.48
C ASP A 103 10.22 -1.71 -17.02
N ALA A 104 9.91 -1.77 -15.73
CA ALA A 104 8.90 -2.68 -15.18
C ALA A 104 7.47 -2.07 -15.22
N ASN A 105 7.31 -0.86 -15.78
CA ASN A 105 6.01 -0.24 -15.95
C ASN A 105 5.15 -1.06 -16.94
N PRO A 106 3.99 -1.58 -16.51
CA PRO A 106 3.11 -2.38 -17.38
C PRO A 106 2.46 -1.56 -18.51
N LEU A 107 2.42 -0.23 -18.38
CA LEU A 107 1.93 0.70 -19.41
C LEU A 107 3.11 1.53 -19.96
N PRO A 108 3.91 1.01 -20.90
CA PRO A 108 5.14 1.66 -21.35
C PRO A 108 4.93 3.10 -21.83
N GLY A 109 5.72 4.02 -21.26
CA GLY A 109 5.64 5.43 -21.59
C GLY A 109 4.46 6.19 -20.98
N ARG A 110 3.63 5.53 -20.19
CA ARG A 110 2.54 6.16 -19.42
C ARG A 110 2.98 6.41 -17.98
N THR A 111 2.77 7.63 -17.53
CA THR A 111 2.94 8.08 -16.15
C THR A 111 1.81 9.04 -15.80
N GLY A 112 1.42 9.08 -14.55
CA GLY A 112 0.36 9.95 -14.07
C GLY A 112 0.24 9.83 -12.56
N ARG A 113 -0.35 10.83 -11.93
CA ARG A 113 -0.56 10.85 -10.48
C ARG A 113 -1.95 10.42 -10.06
N ASN A 114 -2.89 10.50 -11.00
CA ASN A 114 -4.29 10.23 -10.71
C ASN A 114 -4.85 9.25 -11.72
N MET A 115 -5.82 8.44 -11.32
CA MET A 115 -6.47 7.49 -12.21
C MET A 115 -7.12 8.16 -13.43
N HIS A 116 -7.61 9.40 -13.30
CA HIS A 116 -8.21 10.12 -14.42
C HIS A 116 -7.20 10.54 -15.52
N ASP A 117 -5.88 10.43 -15.26
CA ASP A 117 -4.85 10.66 -16.28
C ASP A 117 -4.76 9.51 -17.31
N PHE A 118 -5.46 8.41 -17.03
CA PHE A 118 -5.47 7.17 -17.82
C PHE A 118 -6.83 6.97 -18.51
N THR A 119 -6.80 6.32 -19.67
CA THR A 119 -8.03 5.88 -20.34
C THR A 119 -8.75 4.81 -19.54
N GLU A 120 -10.04 4.58 -19.81
CA GLU A 120 -10.82 3.55 -19.10
C GLU A 120 -10.16 2.16 -19.19
N SER A 121 -9.65 1.77 -20.37
CA SER A 121 -8.96 0.48 -20.54
C SER A 121 -7.67 0.39 -19.73
N GLU A 122 -6.89 1.47 -19.66
CA GLU A 122 -5.68 1.53 -18.83
C GLU A 122 -6.01 1.49 -17.34
N GLN A 123 -7.10 2.15 -16.92
CA GLN A 123 -7.57 2.08 -15.52
C GLN A 123 -7.98 0.65 -15.13
N VAL A 124 -8.70 -0.05 -16.00
CA VAL A 124 -9.07 -1.47 -15.78
C VAL A 124 -7.80 -2.32 -15.66
N GLU A 125 -6.84 -2.17 -16.56
CA GLU A 125 -5.57 -2.91 -16.53
C GLU A 125 -4.80 -2.65 -15.24
N LEU A 126 -4.70 -1.40 -14.79
CA LEU A 126 -4.02 -1.05 -13.53
C LEU A 126 -4.71 -1.65 -12.31
N ILE A 127 -6.05 -1.65 -12.27
CA ILE A 127 -6.82 -2.24 -11.18
C ILE A 127 -6.61 -3.77 -11.15
N GLU A 128 -6.61 -4.44 -12.32
CA GLU A 128 -6.38 -5.88 -12.40
C GLU A 128 -4.97 -6.26 -11.92
N ILE A 129 -3.95 -5.54 -12.36
CA ILE A 129 -2.56 -5.74 -11.93
C ILE A 129 -2.43 -5.53 -10.40
N ALA A 130 -3.00 -4.44 -9.91
CA ALA A 130 -2.97 -4.11 -8.48
C ALA A 130 -3.66 -5.20 -7.64
N ARG A 131 -4.84 -5.67 -8.09
CA ARG A 131 -5.56 -6.78 -7.45
C ARG A 131 -4.72 -8.06 -7.43
N GLU A 132 -4.07 -8.39 -8.55
CA GLU A 132 -3.21 -9.57 -8.62
C GLU A 132 -2.03 -9.50 -7.63
N PHE A 133 -1.38 -8.34 -7.52
CA PHE A 133 -0.31 -8.15 -6.56
C PHE A 133 -0.80 -8.28 -5.11
N LEU A 134 -1.98 -7.72 -4.81
CA LEU A 134 -2.55 -7.79 -3.48
C LEU A 134 -2.91 -9.23 -3.09
N MET A 135 -3.52 -9.99 -4.02
CA MET A 135 -3.82 -11.42 -3.82
C MET A 135 -2.55 -12.25 -3.64
N ARG A 136 -1.50 -12.00 -4.43
CA ARG A 136 -0.20 -12.68 -4.27
C ARG A 136 0.51 -12.32 -2.97
N ALA A 137 0.20 -11.18 -2.38
CA ALA A 137 0.67 -10.77 -1.07
C ALA A 137 -0.15 -11.36 0.09
N GLY A 138 -1.16 -12.18 -0.20
CA GLY A 138 -1.94 -12.90 0.80
C GLY A 138 -3.33 -12.33 1.11
N ALA A 139 -3.74 -11.23 0.48
CA ALA A 139 -5.12 -10.76 0.63
C ALA A 139 -6.10 -11.73 -0.05
N PRO A 140 -7.31 -11.92 0.50
CA PRO A 140 -8.32 -12.83 -0.03
C PRO A 140 -8.94 -12.37 -1.36
#